data_8894fc786a35d56efce313e2249748c1
#
_entry.id   8894fc786a35d56efce313e2249748c1
#
_cell.length_a   1.000
_cell.length_b   1.000
_cell.length_c   1.000
_cell.angle_alpha   90.00
_cell.angle_beta   90.00
_cell.angle_gamma   90.00
#
_symmetry.space_group_name_H-M   'P 1'
#
loop_
_entity.id
_entity.type
_entity.pdbx_description
1 polymer ?
#
loop_
_entity_poly.entity_id
_entity_poly.type
_entity_poly.pdbx_seq_one_letter_code
_entity_poly.pdbx_strand_id
1 'polypeptide(L)'
;MRLTSCLLGASLFLGISAANADEKSGVNDEGFIQKWLVLAPIPLKSDESGSAGNDREAIKDEAKLKPKAGDKIKVDDKELAWKEAKVTDHLLDFNAHLGAQTEDAIAYAVTYITAPSDMKVKMKTGSDDQCKVWLNGKEVFKYAEPRPADKDQDTTEGIELKKGVNVLVVKVVNEKIDFSFCVRFTDSDDKPITSLKSAIAE
;
A
#
# COMPACT_ATOMS: atom_id res chain seq x y z
N MET A 1 -10.19 -47.26 54.11
CA MET A 1 -10.42 -45.84 53.81
C MET A 1 -9.48 -45.45 52.66
N ARG A 2 -9.96 -45.45 51.42
CA ARG A 2 -9.16 -45.12 50.23
C ARG A 2 -9.55 -43.72 49.75
N LEU A 3 -8.59 -42.78 49.78
CA LEU A 3 -8.78 -41.46 49.20
C LEU A 3 -8.50 -41.54 47.70
N THR A 4 -9.48 -41.19 46.89
CA THR A 4 -9.35 -41.02 45.46
C THR A 4 -9.07 -39.53 45.16
N SER A 5 -7.87 -39.27 44.59
CA SER A 5 -7.45 -37.94 44.20
C SER A 5 -7.92 -37.70 42.78
N CYS A 6 -8.76 -36.68 42.58
CA CYS A 6 -9.26 -36.24 41.29
C CYS A 6 -8.31 -35.15 40.76
N LEU A 7 -7.55 -35.45 39.69
CA LEU A 7 -6.76 -34.48 38.97
C LEU A 7 -7.69 -33.75 37.93
N LEU A 8 -7.95 -32.48 38.17
CA LEU A 8 -8.52 -31.60 37.15
C LEU A 8 -7.42 -31.16 36.20
N GLY A 9 -7.46 -31.64 34.96
CA GLY A 9 -6.65 -31.14 33.88
C GLY A 9 -7.24 -29.85 33.33
N ALA A 10 -6.57 -28.73 33.57
CA ALA A 10 -6.92 -27.45 32.92
C ALA A 10 -6.28 -27.43 31.53
N SER A 11 -7.10 -27.57 30.48
CA SER A 11 -6.67 -27.36 29.10
C SER A 11 -6.56 -25.86 28.84
N LEU A 12 -5.33 -25.39 28.73
CA LEU A 12 -5.04 -24.02 28.32
C LEU A 12 -5.22 -23.93 26.80
N PHE A 13 -6.35 -23.44 26.33
CA PHE A 13 -6.53 -23.04 24.93
C PHE A 13 -5.72 -21.77 24.70
N LEU A 14 -4.58 -21.87 24.05
CA LEU A 14 -3.91 -20.71 23.45
C LEU A 14 -4.75 -20.27 22.25
N GLY A 15 -5.61 -19.30 22.46
CA GLY A 15 -6.22 -18.53 21.39
C GLY A 15 -5.14 -17.68 20.72
N ILE A 16 -4.61 -18.13 19.59
CA ILE A 16 -3.79 -17.26 18.72
C ILE A 16 -4.77 -16.23 18.14
N SER A 17 -4.62 -14.99 18.57
CA SER A 17 -5.47 -13.89 18.12
C SER A 17 -5.31 -13.69 16.61
N ALA A 18 -6.40 -13.57 15.86
CA ALA A 18 -6.43 -13.24 14.42
C ALA A 18 -5.62 -11.97 14.11
N ALA A 19 -5.59 -11.00 15.03
CA ALA A 19 -4.78 -9.78 14.92
C ALA A 19 -3.28 -10.04 14.70
N ASN A 20 -2.73 -11.12 15.27
CA ASN A 20 -1.32 -11.48 15.06
C ASN A 20 -1.03 -12.08 13.67
N ALA A 21 -2.05 -12.65 13.01
CA ALA A 21 -1.91 -13.19 11.66
C ALA A 21 -1.89 -12.06 10.63
N ASP A 22 -2.76 -11.07 10.76
CA ASP A 22 -2.84 -9.89 9.88
C ASP A 22 -1.59 -9.03 9.94
N GLU A 23 -1.06 -8.80 11.14
CA GLU A 23 0.18 -8.04 11.29
C GLU A 23 1.36 -8.72 10.59
N LYS A 24 1.38 -10.05 10.58
CA LYS A 24 2.43 -10.84 9.92
C LYS A 24 2.25 -10.86 8.40
N SER A 25 1.01 -10.91 7.90
CA SER A 25 0.72 -10.96 6.47
C SER A 25 0.92 -9.60 5.79
N GLY A 26 0.69 -8.49 6.49
CA GLY A 26 0.67 -7.13 5.93
C GLY A 26 -0.52 -6.88 5.00
N VAL A 27 -1.55 -7.72 5.08
CA VAL A 27 -2.85 -7.59 4.40
C VAL A 27 -3.91 -7.83 5.46
N ASN A 28 -4.92 -6.97 5.57
CA ASN A 28 -5.99 -7.11 6.54
C ASN A 28 -7.13 -8.04 6.07
N ASP A 29 -8.14 -8.26 6.92
CA ASP A 29 -9.27 -9.15 6.62
C ASP A 29 -10.12 -8.67 5.42
N GLU A 30 -10.09 -7.38 5.10
CA GLU A 30 -10.72 -6.81 3.91
C GLU A 30 -9.83 -6.87 2.66
N GLY A 31 -8.61 -7.40 2.77
CA GLY A 31 -7.64 -7.50 1.66
C GLY A 31 -6.80 -6.24 1.40
N PHE A 32 -6.93 -5.18 2.22
CA PHE A 32 -6.14 -3.96 2.04
C PHE A 32 -4.69 -4.16 2.44
N ILE A 33 -3.80 -3.61 1.61
CA ILE A 33 -2.36 -3.64 1.82
C ILE A 33 -1.98 -2.67 2.94
N GLN A 34 -1.23 -3.16 3.94
CA GLN A 34 -0.94 -2.41 5.16
C GLN A 34 0.54 -2.03 5.35
N LYS A 35 1.47 -2.58 4.56
CA LYS A 35 2.91 -2.33 4.71
C LYS A 35 3.45 -1.64 3.47
N TRP A 36 4.05 -0.48 3.67
CA TRP A 36 4.54 0.37 2.60
C TRP A 36 5.92 0.95 2.91
N LEU A 37 6.68 1.21 1.87
CA LEU A 37 7.77 2.17 1.87
C LEU A 37 7.27 3.44 1.22
N VAL A 38 7.45 4.58 1.88
CA VAL A 38 6.98 5.89 1.44
C VAL A 38 8.15 6.82 1.19
N LEU A 39 8.11 7.52 0.07
CA LEU A 39 8.98 8.66 -0.23
C LEU A 39 8.12 9.89 -0.51
N ALA A 40 8.14 10.83 0.40
CA ALA A 40 7.36 12.08 0.36
C ALA A 40 7.97 13.12 1.32
N PRO A 41 7.62 14.43 1.18
CA PRO A 41 6.92 15.02 0.06
C PRO A 41 7.89 15.45 -1.05
N ILE A 42 7.48 15.29 -2.30
CA ILE A 42 8.15 15.87 -3.47
C ILE A 42 7.27 17.03 -3.95
N PRO A 43 7.70 18.29 -3.88
CA PRO A 43 6.87 19.41 -4.28
C PRO A 43 6.45 19.34 -5.77
N LEU A 44 5.26 19.79 -6.08
CA LEU A 44 4.90 20.19 -7.44
C LEU A 44 5.78 21.39 -7.84
N LYS A 45 6.04 21.52 -9.14
CA LYS A 45 6.73 22.69 -9.66
C LYS A 45 5.79 23.90 -9.65
N SER A 46 6.37 25.09 -9.74
CA SER A 46 5.56 26.32 -9.90
C SER A 46 4.60 26.16 -11.08
N ASP A 47 3.34 26.48 -10.84
CA ASP A 47 2.24 26.41 -11.82
C ASP A 47 1.97 24.98 -12.42
N GLU A 48 2.50 23.93 -11.78
CA GLU A 48 2.22 22.55 -12.16
C GLU A 48 0.88 22.11 -11.56
N SER A 49 -0.08 21.71 -12.40
CA SER A 49 -1.34 21.11 -11.92
C SER A 49 -1.10 19.70 -11.37
N GLY A 50 -2.03 19.20 -10.55
CA GLY A 50 -1.95 17.82 -10.05
C GLY A 50 -1.88 16.78 -11.17
N SER A 51 -2.64 16.97 -12.24
CA SER A 51 -2.59 16.10 -13.43
C SER A 51 -1.22 16.13 -14.10
N ALA A 52 -0.59 17.30 -14.26
CA ALA A 52 0.76 17.41 -14.81
C ALA A 52 1.81 16.76 -13.88
N GLY A 53 1.70 16.94 -12.56
CA GLY A 53 2.52 16.27 -11.56
C GLY A 53 2.36 14.75 -11.60
N ASN A 54 1.14 14.27 -11.85
CA ASN A 54 0.88 12.85 -12.03
C ASN A 54 1.54 12.29 -13.31
N ASP A 55 1.67 13.09 -14.35
CA ASP A 55 2.35 12.70 -15.60
C ASP A 55 3.85 12.87 -15.57
N ARG A 56 4.36 13.83 -14.83
CA ARG A 56 5.79 14.06 -14.69
C ARG A 56 6.49 12.87 -14.03
N GLU A 57 7.54 12.36 -14.64
CA GLU A 57 8.47 11.44 -13.98
C GLU A 57 9.27 12.21 -12.92
N ALA A 58 8.77 12.20 -11.66
CA ALA A 58 9.41 12.94 -10.58
C ALA A 58 10.65 12.21 -10.02
N ILE A 59 10.72 10.92 -10.20
CA ILE A 59 11.87 10.05 -9.88
C ILE A 59 12.19 9.23 -11.12
N LYS A 60 13.47 9.20 -11.50
CA LYS A 60 13.92 8.41 -12.65
C LYS A 60 13.51 6.94 -12.50
N ASP A 61 13.02 6.36 -13.59
CA ASP A 61 12.53 4.98 -13.66
C ASP A 61 11.43 4.66 -12.62
N GLU A 62 10.53 5.63 -12.34
CA GLU A 62 9.50 5.54 -11.29
C GLU A 62 8.66 4.25 -11.34
N ALA A 63 8.43 3.71 -12.54
CA ALA A 63 7.68 2.46 -12.72
C ALA A 63 8.41 1.21 -12.17
N LYS A 64 9.72 1.29 -11.95
CA LYS A 64 10.59 0.16 -11.59
C LYS A 64 11.26 0.31 -10.24
N LEU A 65 10.74 1.18 -9.39
CA LEU A 65 11.27 1.42 -8.06
C LEU A 65 11.28 0.15 -7.22
N LYS A 66 12.40 -0.13 -6.57
CA LYS A 66 12.60 -1.25 -5.65
C LYS A 66 13.42 -0.81 -4.44
N PRO A 67 12.91 0.14 -3.66
CA PRO A 67 13.66 0.70 -2.54
C PRO A 67 13.72 -0.27 -1.34
N LYS A 68 14.66 0.05 -0.44
CA LYS A 68 14.71 -0.46 0.93
C LYS A 68 14.48 0.68 1.91
N ALA A 69 14.06 0.35 3.12
CA ALA A 69 13.95 1.33 4.19
C ALA A 69 15.31 2.01 4.42
N GLY A 70 15.31 3.34 4.46
CA GLY A 70 16.51 4.16 4.62
C GLY A 70 17.26 4.47 3.33
N ASP A 71 16.92 3.87 2.19
CA ASP A 71 17.49 4.25 0.90
C ASP A 71 17.21 5.74 0.63
N LYS A 72 18.24 6.44 0.15
CA LYS A 72 18.18 7.87 -0.11
C LYS A 72 18.17 8.14 -1.61
N ILE A 73 17.40 9.14 -2.00
CA ILE A 73 17.34 9.62 -3.37
C ILE A 73 17.37 11.14 -3.39
N LYS A 74 18.10 11.71 -4.32
CA LYS A 74 18.09 13.16 -4.56
C LYS A 74 17.00 13.47 -5.56
N VAL A 75 16.05 14.31 -5.14
CA VAL A 75 15.00 14.87 -5.98
C VAL A 75 15.17 16.37 -5.98
N ASP A 76 15.45 16.95 -7.14
CA ASP A 76 15.91 18.33 -7.29
C ASP A 76 17.10 18.61 -6.37
N ASP A 77 16.99 19.57 -5.44
CA ASP A 77 18.06 19.93 -4.49
C ASP A 77 17.89 19.27 -3.11
N LYS A 78 16.88 18.42 -2.92
CA LYS A 78 16.58 17.77 -1.63
C LYS A 78 16.97 16.29 -1.68
N GLU A 79 17.58 15.82 -0.59
CA GLU A 79 17.75 14.40 -0.33
C GLU A 79 16.56 13.91 0.48
N LEU A 80 15.83 12.92 -0.06
CA LEU A 80 14.72 12.26 0.61
C LEU A 80 15.11 10.80 0.91
N ALA A 81 14.53 10.23 1.97
CA ALA A 81 14.76 8.85 2.35
C ALA A 81 13.43 8.06 2.36
N TRP A 82 13.48 6.83 1.88
CA TRP A 82 12.37 5.91 1.97
C TRP A 82 12.13 5.50 3.42
N LYS A 83 10.90 5.70 3.90
CA LYS A 83 10.49 5.38 5.27
C LYS A 83 9.39 4.35 5.29
N GLU A 84 9.42 3.50 6.31
CA GLU A 84 8.35 2.53 6.55
C GLU A 84 7.06 3.23 6.98
N ALA A 85 5.96 2.83 6.39
CA ALA A 85 4.63 3.22 6.80
C ALA A 85 3.75 1.97 7.01
N LYS A 86 2.99 1.97 8.08
CA LYS A 86 2.04 0.93 8.42
C LYS A 86 0.64 1.51 8.45
N VAL A 87 -0.26 0.88 7.71
CA VAL A 87 -1.68 1.19 7.70
C VAL A 87 -2.37 0.29 8.71
N THR A 88 -3.25 0.82 9.54
CA THR A 88 -4.01 0.05 10.53
C THR A 88 -5.44 -0.27 10.10
N ASP A 89 -5.96 0.47 9.14
CA ASP A 89 -7.29 0.29 8.54
C ASP A 89 -7.13 0.08 7.02
N HIS A 90 -7.60 0.96 6.18
CA HIS A 90 -7.51 0.85 4.73
C HIS A 90 -6.70 1.96 4.07
N LEU A 91 -6.71 3.18 4.60
CA LEU A 91 -6.03 4.34 4.03
C LEU A 91 -4.58 4.45 4.50
N LEU A 92 -3.66 4.59 3.56
CA LEU A 92 -2.34 5.16 3.79
C LEU A 92 -2.49 6.67 3.77
N ASP A 93 -2.54 7.29 4.95
CA ASP A 93 -2.59 8.73 5.14
C ASP A 93 -1.16 9.28 5.14
N PHE A 94 -0.80 10.01 4.07
CA PHE A 94 0.52 10.59 3.93
C PHE A 94 0.74 11.78 4.87
N ASN A 95 -0.30 12.59 5.16
CA ASN A 95 -0.20 13.69 6.11
C ASN A 95 0.10 13.19 7.52
N ALA A 96 -0.60 12.15 7.97
CA ALA A 96 -0.31 11.50 9.26
C ALA A 96 1.10 10.90 9.28
N HIS A 97 1.52 10.25 8.19
CA HIS A 97 2.88 9.68 8.07
C HIS A 97 3.97 10.75 8.12
N LEU A 98 3.75 11.90 7.50
CA LEU A 98 4.69 13.04 7.48
C LEU A 98 4.65 13.86 8.77
N GLY A 99 3.57 13.75 9.54
CA GLY A 99 3.35 14.56 10.74
C GLY A 99 3.00 16.03 10.44
N ALA A 100 2.56 16.32 9.22
CA ALA A 100 2.17 17.65 8.77
C ALA A 100 1.21 17.57 7.59
N GLN A 101 0.28 18.52 7.52
CA GLN A 101 -0.52 18.73 6.30
C GLN A 101 0.41 19.18 5.17
N THR A 102 0.28 18.54 4.01
CA THR A 102 1.17 18.74 2.88
C THR A 102 0.34 18.94 1.64
N GLU A 103 0.45 20.10 0.99
CA GLU A 103 -0.25 20.46 -0.23
C GLU A 103 0.74 20.60 -1.40
N ASP A 104 0.22 20.57 -2.62
CA ASP A 104 1.00 20.71 -3.87
C ASP A 104 2.22 19.76 -3.89
N ALA A 105 1.97 18.47 -3.65
CA ALA A 105 3.03 17.50 -3.45
C ALA A 105 2.72 16.12 -4.07
N ILE A 106 3.80 15.39 -4.34
CA ILE A 106 3.78 14.01 -4.80
C ILE A 106 4.32 13.11 -3.68
N ALA A 107 3.68 11.96 -3.49
CA ALA A 107 4.20 10.85 -2.71
C ALA A 107 4.34 9.61 -3.59
N TYR A 108 5.38 8.82 -3.32
CA TYR A 108 5.50 7.45 -3.80
C TYR A 108 5.33 6.48 -2.65
N ALA A 109 4.60 5.41 -2.91
CA ALA A 109 4.49 4.28 -2.00
C ALA A 109 4.85 2.99 -2.74
N VAL A 110 5.69 2.14 -2.13
CA VAL A 110 6.11 0.86 -2.71
C VAL A 110 5.87 -0.26 -1.72
N THR A 111 5.34 -1.37 -2.21
CA THR A 111 5.21 -2.61 -1.44
C THR A 111 5.56 -3.83 -2.29
N TYR A 112 6.04 -4.87 -1.64
CA TYR A 112 6.38 -6.15 -2.23
C TYR A 112 5.29 -7.18 -1.89
N ILE A 113 4.54 -7.62 -2.89
CA ILE A 113 3.38 -8.50 -2.72
C ILE A 113 3.79 -9.92 -3.10
N THR A 114 3.76 -10.84 -2.12
CA THR A 114 3.98 -12.26 -2.40
C THR A 114 2.67 -12.96 -2.67
N ALA A 115 2.53 -13.50 -3.88
CA ALA A 115 1.40 -14.33 -4.29
C ALA A 115 1.75 -15.83 -4.19
N PRO A 116 0.85 -16.68 -3.68
CA PRO A 116 1.11 -18.12 -3.50
C PRO A 116 1.19 -18.89 -4.84
N SER A 117 0.58 -18.35 -5.89
CA SER A 117 0.56 -18.91 -7.25
C SER A 117 0.39 -17.78 -8.26
N ASP A 118 0.47 -18.09 -9.55
CA ASP A 118 -0.02 -17.16 -10.58
C ASP A 118 -1.51 -16.96 -10.39
N MET A 119 -1.94 -15.69 -10.34
CA MET A 119 -3.32 -15.30 -10.04
C MET A 119 -3.79 -14.22 -11.01
N LYS A 120 -5.03 -14.33 -11.48
CA LYS A 120 -5.73 -13.25 -12.16
C LYS A 120 -6.74 -12.65 -11.19
N VAL A 121 -6.58 -11.37 -10.90
CA VAL A 121 -7.30 -10.68 -9.82
C VAL A 121 -7.84 -9.34 -10.31
N LYS A 122 -8.74 -8.73 -9.53
CA LYS A 122 -9.10 -7.32 -9.65
C LYS A 122 -8.29 -6.51 -8.66
N MET A 123 -7.86 -5.32 -9.05
CA MET A 123 -7.27 -4.33 -8.14
C MET A 123 -8.31 -3.24 -7.88
N LYS A 124 -8.60 -3.01 -6.61
CA LYS A 124 -9.48 -1.94 -6.14
C LYS A 124 -8.61 -0.84 -5.55
N THR A 125 -8.86 0.41 -5.95
CA THR A 125 -8.10 1.57 -5.51
C THR A 125 -9.00 2.70 -5.06
N GLY A 126 -8.46 3.57 -4.21
CA GLY A 126 -9.02 4.87 -3.87
C GLY A 126 -7.87 5.85 -3.63
N SER A 127 -8.00 7.09 -4.04
CA SER A 127 -6.94 8.10 -3.92
C SER A 127 -7.47 9.50 -3.70
N ASP A 128 -6.72 10.29 -3.00
CA ASP A 128 -6.86 11.73 -2.81
C ASP A 128 -5.50 12.37 -3.10
N ASP A 129 -5.31 13.06 -4.19
CA ASP A 129 -6.16 13.29 -5.36
C ASP A 129 -5.84 12.31 -6.51
N GLN A 130 -4.98 12.77 -7.48
CA GLN A 130 -4.59 12.00 -8.66
C GLN A 130 -3.66 10.84 -8.28
N CYS A 131 -3.77 9.75 -8.99
CA CYS A 131 -2.82 8.67 -8.76
C CYS A 131 -2.43 7.90 -10.02
N LYS A 132 -1.30 7.22 -9.93
CA LYS A 132 -0.79 6.30 -10.94
C LYS A 132 -0.22 5.07 -10.25
N VAL A 133 -0.52 3.89 -10.80
CA VAL A 133 -0.10 2.61 -10.21
C VAL A 133 0.61 1.77 -11.25
N TRP A 134 1.76 1.22 -10.87
CA TRP A 134 2.50 0.24 -11.66
C TRP A 134 2.62 -1.07 -10.91
N LEU A 135 2.45 -2.16 -11.63
CA LEU A 135 2.70 -3.51 -11.14
C LEU A 135 3.81 -4.15 -11.98
N ASN A 136 4.88 -4.55 -11.33
CA ASN A 136 6.05 -5.17 -12.00
C ASN A 136 6.61 -4.30 -13.15
N GLY A 137 6.58 -2.98 -12.99
CA GLY A 137 7.09 -2.02 -13.97
C GLY A 137 6.12 -1.66 -15.11
N LYS A 138 4.90 -2.22 -15.10
CA LYS A 138 3.86 -1.90 -16.08
C LYS A 138 2.80 -1.01 -15.42
N GLU A 139 2.45 0.13 -16.05
CA GLU A 139 1.31 0.94 -15.63
C GLU A 139 0.03 0.12 -15.75
N VAL A 140 -0.71 0.03 -14.65
CA VAL A 140 -1.96 -0.74 -14.57
C VAL A 140 -3.16 0.13 -14.23
N PHE A 141 -2.94 1.33 -13.69
CA PHE A 141 -4.00 2.27 -13.37
C PHE A 141 -3.49 3.72 -13.38
N LYS A 142 -4.35 4.64 -13.79
CA LYS A 142 -4.13 6.09 -13.71
C LYS A 142 -5.46 6.79 -13.52
N TYR A 143 -5.49 7.74 -12.58
CA TYR A 143 -6.57 8.69 -12.39
C TYR A 143 -6.00 10.11 -12.33
N ALA A 144 -6.59 11.06 -13.07
CA ALA A 144 -5.95 12.35 -13.35
C ALA A 144 -6.68 13.57 -12.75
N GLU A 145 -7.87 13.37 -12.16
CA GLU A 145 -8.68 14.48 -11.63
C GLU A 145 -8.58 14.57 -10.10
N PRO A 146 -8.79 15.75 -9.50
CA PRO A 146 -8.88 15.88 -8.06
C PRO A 146 -10.12 15.17 -7.50
N ARG A 147 -9.98 14.53 -6.36
CA ARG A 147 -11.09 13.86 -5.65
C ARG A 147 -10.70 13.46 -4.23
N PRO A 148 -11.67 13.33 -3.29
CA PRO A 148 -11.42 12.68 -2.02
C PRO A 148 -11.24 11.16 -2.18
N ALA A 149 -10.46 10.53 -1.29
CA ALA A 149 -10.30 9.08 -1.29
C ALA A 149 -11.48 8.36 -0.66
N ASP A 150 -11.89 7.25 -1.28
CA ASP A 150 -12.85 6.30 -0.69
C ASP A 150 -12.44 4.85 -1.01
N LYS A 151 -12.99 3.88 -0.28
CA LYS A 151 -12.78 2.45 -0.56
C LYS A 151 -13.34 2.10 -1.95
N ASP A 152 -12.56 1.34 -2.73
CA ASP A 152 -13.01 0.72 -3.97
C ASP A 152 -13.57 1.70 -5.03
N GLN A 153 -13.09 2.95 -5.03
CA GLN A 153 -13.53 3.97 -6.01
C GLN A 153 -13.33 3.49 -7.45
N ASP A 154 -12.23 2.79 -7.70
CA ASP A 154 -11.90 2.28 -9.01
C ASP A 154 -11.67 0.77 -8.96
N THR A 155 -11.99 0.11 -10.07
CA THR A 155 -11.70 -1.31 -10.28
C THR A 155 -10.91 -1.49 -11.55
N THR A 156 -9.71 -2.05 -11.44
CA THR A 156 -8.92 -2.49 -12.58
C THR A 156 -8.99 -4.00 -12.69
N GLU A 157 -9.58 -4.49 -13.77
CA GLU A 157 -9.71 -5.92 -14.02
C GLU A 157 -8.49 -6.50 -14.75
N GLY A 158 -8.34 -7.82 -14.68
CA GLY A 158 -7.32 -8.54 -15.45
C GLY A 158 -5.90 -8.33 -14.95
N ILE A 159 -5.74 -7.92 -13.70
CA ILE A 159 -4.43 -7.82 -13.04
C ILE A 159 -3.84 -9.22 -12.89
N GLU A 160 -2.59 -9.39 -13.32
CA GLU A 160 -1.87 -10.65 -13.19
C GLU A 160 -0.78 -10.54 -12.12
N LEU A 161 -0.97 -11.23 -11.00
CA LEU A 161 0.06 -11.47 -10.02
C LEU A 161 0.80 -12.75 -10.38
N LYS A 162 2.13 -12.70 -10.43
CA LYS A 162 2.96 -13.88 -10.63
C LYS A 162 3.25 -14.55 -9.29
N LYS A 163 3.38 -15.87 -9.29
CA LYS A 163 3.84 -16.61 -8.12
C LYS A 163 5.15 -16.03 -7.58
N GLY A 164 5.20 -15.80 -6.29
CA GLY A 164 6.34 -15.15 -5.63
C GLY A 164 6.15 -13.64 -5.53
N VAL A 165 7.23 -12.89 -5.55
CA VAL A 165 7.22 -11.44 -5.29
C VAL A 165 6.78 -10.64 -6.52
N ASN A 166 5.83 -9.74 -6.32
CA ASN A 166 5.39 -8.71 -7.25
C ASN A 166 5.64 -7.34 -6.63
N VAL A 167 6.10 -6.40 -7.41
CA VAL A 167 6.36 -5.03 -6.93
C VAL A 167 5.21 -4.13 -7.35
N LEU A 168 4.55 -3.53 -6.37
CA LEU A 168 3.52 -2.53 -6.58
C LEU A 168 4.09 -1.15 -6.23
N VAL A 169 4.09 -0.26 -7.21
CA VAL A 169 4.49 1.14 -7.06
C VAL A 169 3.27 2.01 -7.24
N VAL A 170 3.06 2.92 -6.32
CA VAL A 170 1.98 3.90 -6.35
C VAL A 170 2.57 5.29 -6.29
N LYS A 171 2.07 6.19 -7.10
CA LYS A 171 2.29 7.62 -7.04
C LYS A 171 0.96 8.29 -6.75
N VAL A 172 0.93 9.16 -5.77
CA VAL A 172 -0.23 9.99 -5.46
C VAL A 172 0.19 11.44 -5.50
N VAL A 173 -0.62 12.26 -6.10
CA VAL A 173 -0.44 13.71 -6.10
C VAL A 173 -1.53 14.31 -5.24
N ASN A 174 -1.18 15.21 -4.37
CA ASN A 174 -2.10 15.99 -3.57
C ASN A 174 -2.02 17.46 -3.97
N GLU A 175 -3.19 18.04 -4.28
CA GLU A 175 -3.31 19.48 -4.48
C GLU A 175 -3.62 20.17 -3.15
N LYS A 176 -4.62 19.69 -2.40
CA LYS A 176 -5.11 20.35 -1.18
C LYS A 176 -5.64 19.37 -0.14
N ILE A 177 -5.52 19.76 1.12
CA ILE A 177 -6.16 19.18 2.32
C ILE A 177 -5.71 17.74 2.60
N ASP A 178 -6.48 16.74 2.18
CA ASP A 178 -6.23 15.34 2.47
C ASP A 178 -5.24 14.76 1.46
N PHE A 179 -4.43 13.80 1.90
CA PHE A 179 -3.42 13.17 1.08
C PHE A 179 -3.36 11.69 1.43
N SER A 180 -4.05 10.86 0.66
CA SER A 180 -4.22 9.46 1.02
C SER A 180 -4.44 8.53 -0.17
N PHE A 181 -4.26 7.24 0.09
CA PHE A 181 -4.42 6.18 -0.90
C PHE A 181 -4.79 4.87 -0.23
N CYS A 182 -5.58 4.04 -0.92
CA CYS A 182 -5.78 2.65 -0.55
C CYS A 182 -5.77 1.73 -1.75
N VAL A 183 -5.37 0.47 -1.50
CA VAL A 183 -5.42 -0.59 -2.51
C VAL A 183 -5.68 -1.94 -1.86
N ARG A 184 -6.49 -2.74 -2.52
CA ARG A 184 -6.67 -4.16 -2.22
C ARG A 184 -6.83 -4.99 -3.48
N PHE A 185 -6.68 -6.29 -3.34
CA PHE A 185 -6.95 -7.25 -4.41
C PHE A 185 -8.14 -8.12 -4.06
N THR A 186 -9.00 -8.33 -5.06
CA THR A 186 -10.17 -9.19 -4.95
C THR A 186 -10.16 -10.24 -6.05
N ASP A 187 -10.89 -11.33 -5.84
CA ASP A 187 -11.18 -12.31 -6.87
C ASP A 187 -12.23 -11.80 -7.88
N SER A 188 -12.67 -12.67 -8.80
CA SER A 188 -13.69 -12.34 -9.79
C SER A 188 -15.05 -11.98 -9.19
N ASP A 189 -15.34 -12.47 -7.98
CA ASP A 189 -16.60 -12.25 -7.26
C ASP A 189 -16.50 -11.09 -6.26
N ASP A 190 -15.45 -10.25 -6.37
CA ASP A 190 -15.13 -9.14 -5.47
C ASP A 190 -14.84 -9.53 -4.01
N LYS A 191 -14.51 -10.82 -3.76
CA LYS A 191 -14.12 -11.28 -2.43
C LYS A 191 -12.66 -10.91 -2.15
N PRO A 192 -12.34 -10.42 -0.95
CA PRO A 192 -10.97 -10.10 -0.56
C PRO A 192 -10.01 -11.28 -0.70
N ILE A 193 -8.81 -11.04 -1.24
CA ILE A 193 -7.75 -12.03 -1.30
C ILE A 193 -6.79 -11.80 -0.13
N THR A 194 -7.03 -12.49 0.98
CA THR A 194 -6.24 -12.39 2.22
C THR A 194 -5.03 -13.32 2.25
N SER A 195 -4.87 -14.19 1.25
CA SER A 195 -3.72 -15.09 1.12
C SER A 195 -2.45 -14.43 0.59
N LEU A 196 -2.54 -13.19 0.11
CA LEU A 196 -1.40 -12.38 -0.27
C LEU A 196 -0.62 -11.96 0.98
N LYS A 197 0.67 -11.70 0.81
CA LYS A 197 1.50 -11.09 1.85
C LYS A 197 2.10 -9.81 1.32
N SER A 198 2.10 -8.75 2.11
CA SER A 198 2.82 -7.53 1.77
C SER A 198 4.02 -7.33 2.71
N ALA A 199 5.11 -6.83 2.14
CA ALA A 199 6.36 -6.58 2.84
C ALA A 199 7.01 -5.29 2.33
N ILE A 200 7.95 -4.76 3.09
CA ILE A 200 8.77 -3.60 2.76
C ILE A 200 10.17 -3.98 2.24
N ALA A 201 10.39 -5.26 1.99
CA ALA A 201 11.61 -5.80 1.38
C ALA A 201 11.25 -7.04 0.53
N GLU A 202 12.05 -7.30 -0.52
CA GLU A 202 11.96 -8.51 -1.36
C GLU A 202 12.30 -9.78 -0.57
#